data_b2c949d9e645e10c371823526fdff756
#
_entry.id   b2c949d9e645e10c371823526fdff756
#
_cell.length_a   1.000
_cell.length_b   1.000
_cell.length_c   1.000
_cell.angle_alpha   90.00
_cell.angle_beta   90.00
_cell.angle_gamma   90.00
#
_symmetry.space_group_name_H-M   'P 1'
#
loop_
_entity.id
_entity.type
_entity.pdbx_description
1 polymer ?
#
loop_
_entity_poly.entity_id
_entity_poly.type
_entity_poly.pdbx_seq_one_letter_code
_entity_poly.pdbx_strand_id
1 'polypeptide(L)'
;TEQLDLFSMFGAAEPQPPTVSCKVKNWRKGSHGTAQNFETIQEGSTSMKFDYVIGNPPYQEVDGGSGASATPVYNKFIEETKTLNPTAMSFIIPAKWYSGGKGLDKFREQMLNDKRMAVLVDYPNSLDVFPNVDVAGGVCYFVWAKSHDGKCYYINYRDGVKTSEYRDLNEFSTFIRYPIAAEIVKKVRLKGEQTLDTIVSSRKPFGLATNVKPLKAGDIQLRFNGGIGPYKRSLISTGIENIDRYKIIISYLTA
;
A
#
# COMPACT_ATOMS: atom_id res chain seq x y z
N THR A 1 -14.02 -22.76 -19.89
CA THR A 1 -13.40 -24.02 -19.43
C THR A 1 -13.61 -24.07 -17.95
N GLU A 2 -14.64 -24.84 -17.53
CA GLU A 2 -14.89 -25.17 -16.14
C GLU A 2 -13.71 -25.98 -15.62
N GLN A 3 -13.06 -25.47 -14.58
CA GLN A 3 -12.04 -26.19 -13.84
C GLN A 3 -12.79 -27.24 -13.01
N LEU A 4 -12.68 -28.51 -13.43
CA LEU A 4 -13.23 -29.64 -12.71
C LEU A 4 -12.53 -29.73 -11.35
N ASP A 5 -13.27 -29.46 -10.28
CA ASP A 5 -12.82 -29.65 -8.92
C ASP A 5 -12.68 -31.15 -8.62
N LEU A 6 -11.44 -31.61 -8.54
CA LEU A 6 -11.10 -33.02 -8.32
C LEU A 6 -11.64 -33.57 -6.99
N PHE A 7 -11.85 -32.70 -6.00
CA PHE A 7 -12.32 -33.11 -4.67
C PHE A 7 -13.83 -33.42 -4.65
N SER A 8 -14.63 -32.72 -5.48
CA SER A 8 -16.06 -33.00 -5.59
C SER A 8 -16.36 -34.38 -6.20
N MET A 9 -15.46 -34.93 -7.02
CA MET A 9 -15.61 -36.24 -7.64
C MET A 9 -15.41 -37.41 -6.66
N PHE A 10 -14.74 -37.22 -5.52
CA PHE A 10 -14.44 -38.27 -4.55
C PHE A 10 -15.22 -38.13 -3.22
N GLY A 11 -16.15 -37.19 -3.11
CA GLY A 11 -16.96 -37.00 -1.91
C GLY A 11 -16.15 -36.66 -0.65
N ALA A 12 -14.89 -36.24 -0.81
CA ALA A 12 -14.06 -35.77 0.31
C ALA A 12 -14.37 -34.29 0.55
N ALA A 13 -14.74 -33.96 1.78
CA ALA A 13 -14.82 -32.55 2.21
C ALA A 13 -13.46 -31.89 2.03
N GLU A 14 -13.42 -30.68 1.45
CA GLU A 14 -12.19 -29.89 1.41
C GLU A 14 -11.55 -29.87 2.80
N PRO A 15 -10.24 -30.14 2.92
CA PRO A 15 -9.55 -30.01 4.18
C PRO A 15 -9.62 -28.54 4.61
N GLN A 16 -10.41 -28.26 5.64
CA GLN A 16 -10.47 -26.94 6.25
C GLN A 16 -9.04 -26.54 6.68
N PRO A 17 -8.55 -25.35 6.33
CA PRO A 17 -7.26 -24.91 6.80
C PRO A 17 -7.25 -25.00 8.34
N PRO A 18 -6.15 -25.42 8.96
CA PRO A 18 -6.07 -25.55 10.41
C PRO A 18 -6.41 -24.19 11.03
N THR A 19 -7.48 -24.14 11.80
CA THR A 19 -7.86 -22.96 12.59
C THR A 19 -6.78 -22.74 13.64
N VAL A 20 -5.82 -21.88 13.34
CA VAL A 20 -4.82 -21.44 14.33
C VAL A 20 -5.54 -20.51 15.28
N SER A 21 -5.97 -21.03 16.44
CA SER A 21 -6.55 -20.19 17.47
C SER A 21 -5.46 -19.27 18.05
N CYS A 22 -5.60 -17.97 17.82
CA CYS A 22 -4.75 -16.97 18.44
C CYS A 22 -5.07 -16.88 19.93
N LYS A 23 -4.06 -17.06 20.81
CA LYS A 23 -4.23 -16.95 22.25
C LYS A 23 -3.63 -15.66 22.77
N VAL A 24 -4.40 -14.93 23.56
CA VAL A 24 -3.97 -13.69 24.23
C VAL A 24 -3.80 -13.98 25.72
N LYS A 25 -2.66 -13.58 26.26
CA LYS A 25 -2.36 -13.72 27.68
C LYS A 25 -2.40 -12.36 28.38
N ASN A 26 -3.16 -12.28 29.48
CA ASN A 26 -3.20 -11.09 30.32
C ASN A 26 -1.99 -11.07 31.27
N TRP A 27 -0.95 -10.33 30.92
CA TRP A 27 0.28 -10.20 31.70
C TRP A 27 0.14 -9.32 32.95
N ARG A 28 -0.95 -8.58 33.15
CA ARG A 28 -1.21 -7.85 34.42
C ARG A 28 -1.28 -8.80 35.64
N LYS A 29 -1.57 -10.07 35.38
CA LYS A 29 -1.54 -11.14 36.40
C LYS A 29 -0.20 -11.89 36.43
N GLY A 30 0.85 -11.35 35.81
CA GLY A 30 2.17 -11.98 35.71
C GLY A 30 2.15 -13.33 35.00
N SER A 31 3.02 -14.24 35.41
CA SER A 31 3.11 -15.60 34.86
C SER A 31 1.84 -16.45 35.05
N HIS A 32 1.00 -16.10 36.02
CA HIS A 32 -0.23 -16.81 36.36
C HIS A 32 -1.46 -16.41 35.53
N GLY A 33 -1.31 -15.43 34.60
CA GLY A 33 -2.40 -15.06 33.71
C GLY A 33 -2.74 -16.22 32.76
N THR A 34 -4.03 -16.59 32.69
CA THR A 34 -4.55 -17.60 31.74
C THR A 34 -4.57 -17.02 30.33
N ALA A 35 -4.18 -17.85 29.36
CA ALA A 35 -4.35 -17.51 27.94
C ALA A 35 -5.82 -17.73 27.54
N GLN A 36 -6.41 -16.75 26.84
CA GLN A 36 -7.77 -16.81 26.30
C GLN A 36 -7.70 -16.77 24.78
N ASN A 37 -8.66 -17.38 24.10
CA ASN A 37 -8.76 -17.28 22.65
C ASN A 37 -9.15 -15.85 22.25
N PHE A 38 -8.47 -15.31 21.24
CA PHE A 38 -8.72 -13.94 20.76
C PHE A 38 -10.17 -13.76 20.30
N GLU A 39 -10.73 -14.77 19.66
CA GLU A 39 -12.13 -14.79 19.19
C GLU A 39 -13.14 -14.57 20.35
N THR A 40 -12.91 -15.18 21.51
CA THR A 40 -13.78 -15.01 22.67
C THR A 40 -13.72 -13.61 23.29
N ILE A 41 -12.65 -12.85 23.00
CA ILE A 41 -12.48 -11.45 23.45
C ILE A 41 -13.29 -10.50 22.56
N GLN A 42 -13.40 -10.77 21.26
CA GLN A 42 -14.19 -9.98 20.31
C GLN A 42 -15.70 -10.16 20.49
N GLU A 43 -16.16 -11.34 20.90
CA GLU A 43 -17.57 -11.65 21.02
C GLU A 43 -18.27 -11.05 22.26
N GLY A 44 -17.60 -10.19 23.02
CA GLY A 44 -18.25 -9.36 24.04
C GLY A 44 -18.58 -10.05 25.36
N SER A 45 -18.15 -11.28 25.59
CA SER A 45 -18.37 -11.99 26.86
C SER A 45 -17.38 -11.64 27.97
N THR A 46 -16.28 -10.98 27.64
CA THR A 46 -15.32 -10.47 28.62
C THR A 46 -14.82 -9.09 28.14
N SER A 47 -15.14 -8.03 28.87
CA SER A 47 -14.73 -6.65 28.53
C SER A 47 -13.23 -6.45 28.76
N MET A 48 -12.39 -7.16 28.00
CA MET A 48 -10.95 -6.91 28.01
C MET A 48 -10.69 -5.67 27.17
N LYS A 49 -10.33 -4.58 27.82
CA LYS A 49 -9.89 -3.36 27.16
C LYS A 49 -8.37 -3.38 27.05
N PHE A 50 -7.88 -3.04 25.88
CA PHE A 50 -6.47 -2.80 25.64
C PHE A 50 -6.24 -1.28 25.68
N ASP A 51 -5.42 -0.82 26.62
CA ASP A 51 -5.06 0.60 26.67
C ASP A 51 -4.00 0.90 25.62
N TYR A 52 -3.05 -0.01 25.43
CA TYR A 52 -1.94 0.16 24.49
C TYR A 52 -1.76 -1.11 23.67
N VAL A 53 -1.57 -0.94 22.36
CA VAL A 53 -1.25 -2.03 21.43
C VAL A 53 0.03 -1.70 20.68
N ILE A 54 1.02 -2.61 20.74
CA ILE A 54 2.30 -2.45 20.04
C ILE A 54 2.50 -3.69 19.19
N GLY A 55 2.96 -3.52 17.95
CA GLY A 55 3.13 -4.66 17.07
C GLY A 55 4.08 -4.44 15.90
N ASN A 56 4.61 -5.57 15.44
CA ASN A 56 5.24 -5.74 14.14
C ASN A 56 4.44 -6.86 13.43
N PRO A 57 3.38 -6.52 12.69
CA PRO A 57 2.52 -7.51 12.05
C PRO A 57 3.22 -8.16 10.85
N PRO A 58 2.79 -9.33 10.38
CA PRO A 58 3.25 -9.87 9.12
C PRO A 58 2.97 -8.87 7.99
N TYR A 59 3.94 -8.68 7.08
CA TYR A 59 3.87 -7.66 6.06
C TYR A 59 3.02 -8.07 4.86
N GLN A 60 3.02 -9.35 4.54
CA GLN A 60 2.34 -9.90 3.36
C GLN A 60 1.91 -11.36 3.61
N GLU A 61 0.93 -11.81 2.86
CA GLU A 61 0.54 -13.23 2.85
C GLU A 61 1.69 -14.07 2.29
N VAL A 62 1.79 -15.32 2.78
CA VAL A 62 2.74 -16.28 2.24
C VAL A 62 2.24 -16.72 0.88
N ASP A 63 2.96 -16.37 -0.18
CA ASP A 63 2.65 -16.84 -1.53
C ASP A 63 2.92 -18.34 -1.64
N GLY A 64 1.89 -19.11 -1.98
CA GLY A 64 1.98 -20.55 -2.24
C GLY A 64 2.66 -20.90 -3.56
N GLY A 65 3.38 -19.99 -4.23
CA GLY A 65 4.04 -20.31 -5.49
C GLY A 65 4.51 -19.12 -6.32
N SER A 66 5.42 -19.37 -7.21
CA SER A 66 6.13 -18.46 -8.09
C SER A 66 5.20 -17.62 -8.99
N GLY A 67 5.10 -16.34 -8.77
CA GLY A 67 4.59 -15.37 -9.74
C GLY A 67 3.47 -14.44 -9.33
N ALA A 68 2.73 -14.70 -8.27
CA ALA A 68 1.78 -13.73 -7.74
C ALA A 68 2.50 -12.71 -6.84
N SER A 69 2.26 -11.45 -7.04
CA SER A 69 2.81 -10.41 -6.18
C SER A 69 2.10 -10.46 -4.83
N ALA A 70 2.82 -10.83 -3.77
CA ALA A 70 2.28 -10.98 -2.42
C ALA A 70 1.39 -9.82 -1.97
N THR A 71 0.24 -10.15 -1.41
CA THR A 71 -0.76 -9.18 -0.96
C THR A 71 -0.41 -8.65 0.43
N PRO A 72 -0.41 -7.33 0.66
CA PRO A 72 -0.20 -6.77 1.99
C PRO A 72 -1.29 -7.23 2.96
N VAL A 73 -0.91 -7.54 4.21
CA VAL A 73 -1.85 -7.90 5.29
C VAL A 73 -1.73 -7.02 6.53
N TYR A 74 -0.63 -6.30 6.70
CA TYR A 74 -0.40 -5.44 7.86
C TYR A 74 -1.49 -4.37 8.06
N ASN A 75 -2.11 -3.90 6.97
CA ASN A 75 -3.23 -2.96 7.02
C ASN A 75 -4.43 -3.54 7.77
N LYS A 76 -4.75 -4.83 7.57
CA LYS A 76 -5.84 -5.52 8.28
C LYS A 76 -5.60 -5.53 9.78
N PHE A 77 -4.36 -5.77 10.24
CA PHE A 77 -4.00 -5.74 11.67
C PHE A 77 -4.23 -4.35 12.29
N ILE A 78 -3.92 -3.29 11.56
CA ILE A 78 -4.12 -1.92 12.05
C ILE A 78 -5.61 -1.59 12.09
N GLU A 79 -6.37 -1.94 11.07
CA GLU A 79 -7.82 -1.74 11.00
C GLU A 79 -8.52 -2.47 12.16
N GLU A 80 -8.20 -3.75 12.38
CA GLU A 80 -8.72 -4.53 13.50
C GLU A 80 -8.32 -3.96 14.87
N THR A 81 -7.07 -3.49 15.01
CA THR A 81 -6.63 -2.85 16.25
C THR A 81 -7.43 -1.58 16.55
N LYS A 82 -7.79 -0.80 15.53
CA LYS A 82 -8.65 0.38 15.72
C LYS A 82 -10.03 0.01 16.25
N THR A 83 -10.59 -1.16 15.88
CA THR A 83 -11.88 -1.64 16.40
C THR A 83 -11.83 -1.96 17.90
N LEU A 84 -10.67 -2.37 18.42
CA LEU A 84 -10.46 -2.57 19.86
C LEU A 84 -10.47 -1.26 20.65
N ASN A 85 -10.47 -0.11 19.98
CA ASN A 85 -10.56 1.23 20.55
C ASN A 85 -9.54 1.50 21.66
N PRO A 86 -8.23 1.25 21.44
CA PRO A 86 -7.20 1.45 22.45
C PRO A 86 -6.99 2.96 22.73
N THR A 87 -6.34 3.28 23.85
CA THR A 87 -5.89 4.64 24.15
C THR A 87 -4.80 5.08 23.19
N ALA A 88 -3.85 4.17 22.87
CA ALA A 88 -2.85 4.40 21.83
C ALA A 88 -2.39 3.07 21.21
N MET A 89 -1.88 3.16 19.98
CA MET A 89 -1.22 2.04 19.31
C MET A 89 0.04 2.49 18.59
N SER A 90 1.00 1.58 18.48
CA SER A 90 2.23 1.78 17.72
C SER A 90 2.56 0.53 16.92
N PHE A 91 2.74 0.70 15.62
CA PHE A 91 3.11 -0.40 14.72
C PHE A 91 4.28 0.00 13.85
N ILE A 92 5.16 -1.00 13.58
CA ILE A 92 6.17 -0.90 12.54
C ILE A 92 5.69 -1.66 11.31
N ILE A 93 5.67 -1.00 10.15
CA ILE A 93 5.10 -1.52 8.91
C ILE A 93 5.92 -1.07 7.70
N PRO A 94 5.79 -1.75 6.54
CA PRO A 94 6.37 -1.26 5.29
C PRO A 94 5.83 0.11 4.92
N ALA A 95 6.69 1.03 4.52
CA ALA A 95 6.31 2.39 4.11
C ALA A 95 5.65 2.46 2.71
N LYS A 96 5.46 1.33 2.06
CA LYS A 96 4.88 1.21 0.70
C LYS A 96 3.46 1.77 0.60
N TRP A 97 2.71 1.81 1.68
CA TRP A 97 1.37 2.39 1.71
C TRP A 97 1.34 3.89 1.38
N TYR A 98 2.44 4.62 1.52
CA TYR A 98 2.53 6.04 1.17
C TYR A 98 2.15 6.33 -0.29
N SER A 99 2.53 5.45 -1.20
CA SER A 99 2.22 5.55 -2.62
C SER A 99 0.91 4.86 -3.02
N GLY A 100 0.35 4.02 -2.14
CA GLY A 100 -0.81 3.20 -2.44
C GLY A 100 -0.51 2.06 -3.42
N GLY A 101 -1.56 1.60 -4.12
CA GLY A 101 -1.49 0.43 -5.00
C GLY A 101 -1.56 -0.90 -4.25
N LYS A 102 -1.72 -2.01 -4.96
CA LYS A 102 -1.88 -3.36 -4.39
C LYS A 102 -2.95 -3.46 -3.30
N GLY A 103 -4.06 -2.75 -3.46
CA GLY A 103 -5.18 -2.73 -2.50
C GLY A 103 -4.97 -1.80 -1.29
N LEU A 104 -3.89 -1.03 -1.24
CA LEU A 104 -3.59 -0.12 -0.12
C LEU A 104 -4.16 1.31 -0.28
N ASP A 105 -4.85 1.63 -1.37
CA ASP A 105 -5.31 2.99 -1.63
C ASP A 105 -6.28 3.50 -0.57
N LYS A 106 -7.26 2.67 -0.18
CA LYS A 106 -8.20 2.99 0.91
C LYS A 106 -7.48 3.11 2.25
N PHE A 107 -6.57 2.21 2.55
CA PHE A 107 -5.77 2.24 3.77
C PHE A 107 -4.92 3.52 3.83
N ARG A 108 -4.25 3.88 2.72
CA ARG A 108 -3.50 5.14 2.61
C ARG A 108 -4.38 6.34 2.92
N GLU A 109 -5.54 6.45 2.29
CA GLU A 109 -6.48 7.54 2.50
C GLU A 109 -6.90 7.65 3.96
N GLN A 110 -7.24 6.52 4.59
CA GLN A 110 -7.59 6.47 6.01
C GLN A 110 -6.45 6.91 6.92
N MET A 111 -5.21 6.45 6.65
CA MET A 111 -4.05 6.81 7.49
C MET A 111 -3.66 8.28 7.34
N LEU A 112 -3.71 8.82 6.12
CA LEU A 112 -3.35 10.22 5.86
C LEU A 112 -4.37 11.21 6.44
N ASN A 113 -5.65 10.83 6.51
CA ASN A 113 -6.73 11.67 7.02
C ASN A 113 -7.01 11.49 8.52
N ASP A 114 -6.39 10.50 9.17
CA ASP A 114 -6.61 10.25 10.60
C ASP A 114 -5.80 11.22 11.47
N LYS A 115 -6.46 12.25 12.00
CA LYS A 115 -5.85 13.27 12.86
C LYS A 115 -5.26 12.72 14.16
N ARG A 116 -5.59 11.47 14.53
CA ARG A 116 -5.05 10.77 15.70
C ARG A 116 -3.65 10.21 15.47
N MET A 117 -3.09 10.34 14.27
CA MET A 117 -1.68 10.05 13.99
C MET A 117 -0.78 11.08 14.65
N ALA A 118 -0.32 10.80 15.87
CA ALA A 118 0.47 11.74 16.66
C ALA A 118 1.93 11.80 16.19
N VAL A 119 2.52 10.65 15.85
CA VAL A 119 3.90 10.52 15.40
C VAL A 119 3.97 9.57 14.21
N LEU A 120 4.79 9.93 13.22
CA LEU A 120 5.15 9.06 12.10
C LEU A 120 6.66 9.15 11.87
N VAL A 121 7.36 8.02 12.02
CA VAL A 121 8.80 7.93 11.81
C VAL A 121 9.07 7.07 10.59
N ASP A 122 9.83 7.60 9.66
CA ASP A 122 10.04 7.03 8.34
C ASP A 122 11.52 6.72 8.09
N TYR A 123 11.78 5.48 7.70
CA TYR A 123 13.09 4.97 7.30
C TYR A 123 13.02 4.52 5.84
N PRO A 124 13.41 5.37 4.87
CA PRO A 124 13.44 5.00 3.46
C PRO A 124 14.31 3.79 3.16
N ASN A 125 15.37 3.61 3.93
CA ASN A 125 16.20 2.42 3.92
C ASN A 125 15.85 1.53 5.12
N SER A 126 15.26 0.36 4.88
CA SER A 126 14.88 -0.57 5.95
C SER A 126 16.07 -1.16 6.70
N LEU A 127 17.25 -1.19 6.10
CA LEU A 127 18.47 -1.70 6.71
C LEU A 127 18.93 -0.87 7.92
N ASP A 128 18.49 0.38 8.00
CA ASP A 128 18.75 1.25 9.16
C ASP A 128 17.99 0.77 10.43
N VAL A 129 16.96 -0.07 10.25
CA VAL A 129 16.15 -0.63 11.33
C VAL A 129 16.32 -2.15 11.44
N PHE A 130 16.36 -2.83 10.30
CA PHE A 130 16.49 -4.28 10.18
C PHE A 130 17.74 -4.63 9.35
N PRO A 131 18.92 -4.76 9.95
CA PRO A 131 20.19 -4.90 9.21
C PRO A 131 20.25 -6.06 8.19
N ASN A 132 19.39 -7.07 8.35
CA ASN A 132 19.39 -8.26 7.50
C ASN A 132 18.13 -8.40 6.64
N VAL A 133 17.24 -7.39 6.61
CA VAL A 133 15.96 -7.48 5.90
C VAL A 133 15.75 -6.24 5.04
N ASP A 134 15.91 -6.42 3.74
CA ASP A 134 15.59 -5.36 2.76
C ASP A 134 14.09 -5.35 2.46
N VAL A 135 13.43 -4.26 2.83
CA VAL A 135 12.01 -4.01 2.54
C VAL A 135 11.90 -2.91 1.49
N ALA A 136 11.48 -3.29 0.29
CA ALA A 136 11.33 -2.35 -0.81
C ALA A 136 10.45 -1.15 -0.44
N GLY A 137 11.00 0.05 -0.52
CA GLY A 137 10.37 1.31 -0.12
C GLY A 137 10.58 1.69 1.34
N GLY A 138 11.31 0.87 2.11
CA GLY A 138 11.63 1.11 3.51
C GLY A 138 10.50 0.74 4.48
N VAL A 139 10.69 1.12 5.73
CA VAL A 139 9.74 0.88 6.82
C VAL A 139 9.40 2.19 7.52
N CYS A 140 8.26 2.20 8.17
CA CYS A 140 7.89 3.27 9.07
C CYS A 140 7.30 2.70 10.36
N TYR A 141 7.40 3.45 11.45
CA TYR A 141 6.56 3.21 12.60
C TYR A 141 5.78 4.47 12.96
N PHE A 142 4.63 4.28 13.58
CA PHE A 142 3.77 5.39 13.97
C PHE A 142 3.24 5.21 15.38
N VAL A 143 2.85 6.32 15.99
CA VAL A 143 2.05 6.36 17.21
C VAL A 143 0.71 7.00 16.87
N TRP A 144 -0.33 6.23 17.02
CA TRP A 144 -1.71 6.69 16.96
C TRP A 144 -2.23 6.81 18.39
N ALA A 145 -2.80 7.95 18.74
CA ALA A 145 -3.32 8.21 20.08
C ALA A 145 -4.76 8.72 19.97
N LYS A 146 -5.69 8.07 20.66
CA LYS A 146 -7.13 8.35 20.59
C LYS A 146 -7.47 9.81 20.92
N SER A 147 -6.73 10.43 21.84
CA SER A 147 -6.92 11.82 22.29
C SER A 147 -6.20 12.85 21.43
N HIS A 148 -5.36 12.41 20.46
CA HIS A 148 -4.67 13.34 19.58
C HIS A 148 -5.63 13.85 18.50
N ASP A 149 -5.62 15.15 18.26
CA ASP A 149 -6.37 15.82 17.19
C ASP A 149 -5.55 17.01 16.69
N GLY A 150 -4.62 16.72 15.78
CA GLY A 150 -3.71 17.77 15.33
C GLY A 150 -2.75 17.31 14.24
N LYS A 151 -1.70 18.12 14.07
CA LYS A 151 -0.62 17.80 13.14
C LYS A 151 0.21 16.63 13.65
N CYS A 152 0.57 15.76 12.75
CA CYS A 152 1.48 14.65 13.03
C CYS A 152 2.92 15.15 13.17
N TYR A 153 3.62 14.73 14.22
CA TYR A 153 5.06 14.92 14.31
C TYR A 153 5.75 13.90 13.40
N TYR A 154 6.15 14.36 12.22
CA TYR A 154 6.80 13.54 11.21
C TYR A 154 8.32 13.61 11.35
N ILE A 155 8.96 12.44 11.36
CA ILE A 155 10.42 12.28 11.44
C ILE A 155 10.85 11.42 10.26
N ASN A 156 11.86 11.86 9.52
CA ASN A 156 12.48 11.10 8.43
C ASN A 156 13.96 10.89 8.71
N TYR A 157 14.41 9.64 8.62
CA TYR A 157 15.82 9.26 8.70
C TYR A 157 16.32 8.88 7.31
N ARG A 158 17.25 9.64 6.78
CA ARG A 158 17.85 9.36 5.47
C ARG A 158 19.35 9.61 5.50
N ASP A 159 20.13 8.63 5.05
CA ASP A 159 21.58 8.73 4.91
C ASP A 159 22.27 9.21 6.22
N GLY A 160 21.79 8.73 7.36
CA GLY A 160 22.26 9.14 8.69
C GLY A 160 21.74 10.51 9.16
N VAL A 161 20.97 11.21 8.35
CA VAL A 161 20.41 12.53 8.69
C VAL A 161 18.99 12.40 9.16
N LYS A 162 18.70 12.98 10.34
CA LYS A 162 17.34 13.10 10.89
C LYS A 162 16.76 14.45 10.53
N THR A 163 15.58 14.46 9.90
CA THR A 163 14.75 15.66 9.73
C THR A 163 13.41 15.48 10.42
N SER A 164 12.80 16.55 10.94
CA SER A 164 11.49 16.44 11.58
C SER A 164 10.69 17.74 11.43
N GLU A 165 9.37 17.59 11.36
CA GLU A 165 8.41 18.69 11.27
C GLU A 165 7.04 18.28 11.79
N TYR A 166 6.21 19.25 12.16
CA TYR A 166 4.78 19.05 12.38
C TYR A 166 4.03 19.35 11.09
N ARG A 167 3.32 18.34 10.54
CA ARG A 167 2.60 18.49 9.29
C ARG A 167 1.26 17.78 9.28
N ASP A 168 0.38 18.22 8.41
CA ASP A 168 -0.81 17.47 8.02
C ASP A 168 -0.38 16.39 7.00
N LEU A 169 -0.70 15.13 7.28
CA LEU A 169 -0.26 14.02 6.42
C LEU A 169 -0.99 14.02 5.06
N ASN A 170 -2.19 14.59 5.01
CA ASN A 170 -3.02 14.70 3.81
C ASN A 170 -2.81 15.99 3.00
N GLU A 171 -1.73 16.70 3.23
CA GLU A 171 -1.41 17.97 2.54
C GLU A 171 -1.34 17.84 1.01
N PHE A 172 -0.98 16.64 0.52
CA PHE A 172 -0.93 16.29 -0.89
C PHE A 172 -1.71 15.00 -1.15
N SER A 173 -2.15 14.80 -2.38
CA SER A 173 -2.82 13.56 -2.83
C SER A 173 -1.96 12.30 -2.69
N THR A 174 -0.64 12.48 -2.69
CA THR A 174 0.37 11.44 -2.42
C THR A 174 1.27 11.93 -1.30
N PHE A 175 1.61 11.04 -0.36
CA PHE A 175 2.47 11.42 0.75
C PHE A 175 3.90 11.69 0.27
N ILE A 176 4.35 12.94 0.42
CA ILE A 176 5.72 13.36 0.08
C ILE A 176 6.61 13.13 1.30
N ARG A 177 7.52 12.17 1.20
CA ARG A 177 8.39 11.72 2.32
C ARG A 177 9.41 12.76 2.76
N TYR A 178 9.94 13.54 1.82
CA TYR A 178 11.03 14.46 2.10
C TYR A 178 10.50 15.87 2.33
N PRO A 179 10.73 16.48 3.51
CA PRO A 179 10.27 17.84 3.81
C PRO A 179 10.67 18.86 2.75
N ILE A 180 11.93 18.80 2.30
CA ILE A 180 12.42 19.71 1.24
C ILE A 180 11.64 19.55 -0.07
N ALA A 181 11.25 18.33 -0.43
CA ALA A 181 10.46 18.10 -1.63
C ALA A 181 9.04 18.65 -1.48
N ALA A 182 8.43 18.52 -0.30
CA ALA A 182 7.15 19.12 0.01
C ALA A 182 7.18 20.65 -0.15
N GLU A 183 8.22 21.30 0.37
CA GLU A 183 8.44 22.75 0.22
C GLU A 183 8.62 23.17 -1.25
N ILE A 184 9.35 22.39 -2.04
CA ILE A 184 9.50 22.65 -3.49
C ILE A 184 8.14 22.57 -4.18
N VAL A 185 7.36 21.52 -3.93
CA VAL A 185 6.02 21.35 -4.53
C VAL A 185 5.09 22.49 -4.13
N LYS A 186 5.10 22.94 -2.87
CA LYS A 186 4.35 24.12 -2.42
C LYS A 186 4.72 25.37 -3.23
N LYS A 187 6.01 25.66 -3.36
CA LYS A 187 6.51 26.82 -4.11
C LYS A 187 6.10 26.77 -5.59
N VAL A 188 6.16 25.59 -6.22
CA VAL A 188 5.73 25.41 -7.62
C VAL A 188 4.22 25.63 -7.75
N ARG A 189 3.41 25.04 -6.86
CA ARG A 189 1.95 25.21 -6.88
C ARG A 189 1.49 26.65 -6.67
N LEU A 190 2.20 27.42 -5.85
CA LEU A 190 1.91 28.84 -5.63
C LEU A 190 2.05 29.69 -6.90
N LYS A 191 2.83 29.25 -7.88
CA LYS A 191 2.96 29.96 -9.16
C LYS A 191 1.71 29.83 -10.06
N GLY A 192 0.85 28.85 -9.81
CA GLY A 192 -0.38 28.64 -10.57
C GLY A 192 -0.16 28.22 -12.03
N GLU A 193 1.04 27.79 -12.39
CA GLU A 193 1.36 27.35 -13.74
C GLU A 193 0.73 25.97 -14.02
N GLN A 194 0.44 25.74 -15.29
CA GLN A 194 -0.08 24.44 -15.73
C GLN A 194 0.99 23.35 -15.53
N THR A 195 0.58 22.25 -14.92
CA THR A 195 1.47 21.14 -14.59
C THR A 195 1.48 20.08 -15.69
N LEU A 196 2.57 19.29 -15.76
CA LEU A 196 2.74 18.24 -16.78
C LEU A 196 1.70 17.12 -16.67
N ASP A 197 1.08 16.91 -15.51
CA ASP A 197 0.04 15.89 -15.30
C ASP A 197 -1.20 16.11 -16.18
N THR A 198 -1.42 17.32 -16.67
CA THR A 198 -2.49 17.63 -17.62
C THR A 198 -2.22 17.14 -19.04
N ILE A 199 -0.95 16.89 -19.38
CA ILE A 199 -0.51 16.50 -20.72
C ILE A 199 0.25 15.17 -20.78
N VAL A 200 0.62 14.60 -19.62
CA VAL A 200 1.29 13.31 -19.52
C VAL A 200 0.26 12.22 -19.23
N SER A 201 0.10 11.30 -20.17
CA SER A 201 -0.80 10.16 -20.00
C SER A 201 -0.22 9.12 -19.04
N SER A 202 -1.10 8.43 -18.34
CA SER A 202 -0.73 7.29 -17.51
C SER A 202 -0.15 6.13 -18.35
N ARG A 203 0.43 5.13 -17.66
CA ARG A 203 0.89 3.89 -18.31
C ARG A 203 -0.22 3.26 -19.16
N LYS A 204 0.11 2.79 -20.35
CA LYS A 204 -0.82 2.20 -21.33
C LYS A 204 -1.93 3.18 -21.76
N PRO A 205 -1.61 4.36 -22.28
CA PRO A 205 -2.59 5.41 -22.59
C PRO A 205 -3.67 4.97 -23.60
N PHE A 206 -3.37 3.95 -24.41
CA PHE A 206 -4.30 3.41 -25.42
C PHE A 206 -4.95 2.08 -24.98
N GLY A 207 -4.80 1.66 -23.72
CA GLY A 207 -5.36 0.41 -23.22
C GLY A 207 -4.64 -0.87 -23.72
N LEU A 208 -3.59 -0.73 -24.52
CA LEU A 208 -2.90 -1.87 -25.13
C LEU A 208 -1.91 -2.53 -24.16
N ALA A 209 -1.91 -3.85 -24.13
CA ALA A 209 -0.90 -4.62 -23.40
C ALA A 209 0.43 -4.62 -24.16
N THR A 210 1.55 -4.84 -23.46
CA THR A 210 2.90 -4.82 -24.03
C THR A 210 3.17 -5.94 -25.05
N ASN A 211 2.39 -7.01 -25.00
CA ASN A 211 2.49 -8.17 -25.90
C ASN A 211 1.62 -8.05 -27.17
N VAL A 212 0.90 -6.94 -27.34
CA VAL A 212 0.08 -6.71 -28.54
C VAL A 212 0.98 -6.63 -29.78
N LYS A 213 0.59 -7.33 -30.84
CA LYS A 213 1.28 -7.39 -32.12
C LYS A 213 0.51 -6.65 -33.19
N PRO A 214 1.17 -6.10 -34.22
CA PRO A 214 0.51 -5.56 -35.41
C PRO A 214 -0.37 -6.59 -36.09
N LEU A 215 -1.37 -6.11 -36.80
CA LEU A 215 -2.24 -6.91 -37.65
C LEU A 215 -1.69 -6.98 -39.08
N LYS A 216 -2.28 -7.81 -39.92
CA LYS A 216 -1.94 -7.83 -41.36
C LYS A 216 -2.35 -6.56 -42.10
N ALA A 217 -3.44 -5.91 -41.64
CA ALA A 217 -3.96 -4.68 -42.19
C ALA A 217 -4.63 -3.85 -41.06
N GLY A 218 -4.68 -2.51 -41.25
CA GLY A 218 -5.30 -1.59 -40.31
C GLY A 218 -5.29 -0.18 -40.84
N ASP A 219 -5.98 0.71 -40.15
CA ASP A 219 -6.18 2.13 -40.50
C ASP A 219 -5.26 3.07 -39.69
N ILE A 220 -4.50 2.52 -38.74
CA ILE A 220 -3.49 3.24 -37.93
C ILE A 220 -2.18 2.44 -37.84
N GLN A 221 -1.11 3.10 -37.38
CA GLN A 221 0.19 2.49 -37.14
C GLN A 221 0.41 2.21 -35.65
N LEU A 222 0.72 0.98 -35.31
CA LEU A 222 1.13 0.57 -33.96
C LEU A 222 2.66 0.52 -33.87
N ARG A 223 3.24 1.28 -32.96
CA ARG A 223 4.63 1.10 -32.55
C ARG A 223 4.70 0.06 -31.44
N PHE A 224 5.47 -0.98 -31.63
CA PHE A 224 5.66 -2.09 -30.70
C PHE A 224 7.16 -2.44 -30.57
N ASN A 225 7.50 -3.38 -29.70
CA ASN A 225 8.92 -3.72 -29.43
C ASN A 225 9.69 -4.30 -30.64
N GLY A 226 9.01 -4.73 -31.68
CA GLY A 226 9.62 -5.23 -32.91
C GLY A 226 9.57 -4.25 -34.10
N GLY A 227 9.14 -3.00 -33.89
CA GLY A 227 9.05 -2.01 -34.97
C GLY A 227 7.72 -1.30 -35.07
N ILE A 228 7.25 -1.07 -36.29
CA ILE A 228 5.98 -0.40 -36.59
C ILE A 228 5.19 -1.29 -37.53
N GLY A 229 3.89 -1.40 -37.34
CA GLY A 229 3.01 -2.16 -38.20
C GLY A 229 1.55 -1.74 -38.13
N PRO A 230 0.70 -2.19 -39.05
CA PRO A 230 -0.70 -1.77 -39.11
C PRO A 230 -1.51 -2.27 -37.91
N TYR A 231 -2.47 -1.47 -37.47
CA TYR A 231 -3.41 -1.79 -36.42
C TYR A 231 -4.77 -1.17 -36.67
N LYS A 232 -5.82 -1.61 -36.00
CA LYS A 232 -7.16 -1.08 -36.16
C LYS A 232 -7.52 -0.12 -35.02
N ARG A 233 -7.96 1.10 -35.37
CA ARG A 233 -8.46 2.11 -34.43
C ARG A 233 -9.60 1.56 -33.56
N SER A 234 -10.48 0.74 -34.13
CA SER A 234 -11.60 0.11 -33.42
C SER A 234 -11.22 -0.82 -32.28
N LEU A 235 -9.97 -1.24 -32.19
CA LEU A 235 -9.45 -2.08 -31.10
C LEU A 235 -8.78 -1.26 -29.99
N ILE A 236 -8.76 0.06 -30.08
CA ILE A 236 -8.26 0.96 -29.06
C ILE A 236 -9.40 1.28 -28.09
N SER A 237 -9.21 0.99 -26.81
CA SER A 237 -10.26 1.14 -25.79
C SER A 237 -10.21 2.47 -25.03
N THR A 238 -9.04 3.13 -25.00
CA THR A 238 -8.82 4.39 -24.25
C THR A 238 -7.92 5.32 -25.04
N GLY A 239 -7.99 6.65 -24.79
CA GLY A 239 -7.11 7.64 -25.40
C GLY A 239 -7.26 7.80 -26.89
N ILE A 240 -8.42 7.43 -27.44
CA ILE A 240 -8.72 7.49 -28.90
C ILE A 240 -8.49 8.89 -29.45
N GLU A 241 -8.84 9.91 -28.68
CA GLU A 241 -8.67 11.34 -29.02
C GLU A 241 -7.21 11.75 -29.23
N ASN A 242 -6.28 10.96 -28.72
CA ASN A 242 -4.84 11.21 -28.80
C ASN A 242 -4.16 10.47 -29.99
N ILE A 243 -4.88 9.61 -30.72
CA ILE A 243 -4.28 8.81 -31.78
C ILE A 243 -3.67 9.71 -32.88
N ASP A 244 -4.39 10.73 -33.31
CA ASP A 244 -3.99 11.61 -34.40
C ASP A 244 -3.25 12.88 -33.94
N ARG A 245 -3.07 13.07 -32.62
CA ARG A 245 -2.34 14.22 -32.09
C ARG A 245 -0.83 13.97 -32.13
N TYR A 246 -0.05 15.04 -32.26
CA TYR A 246 1.38 14.98 -32.02
C TYR A 246 1.63 14.53 -30.56
N LYS A 247 2.50 13.55 -30.38
CA LYS A 247 2.81 12.97 -29.09
C LYS A 247 4.25 12.51 -28.99
N ILE A 248 4.82 12.61 -27.81
CA ILE A 248 6.11 12.02 -27.47
C ILE A 248 5.85 10.70 -26.75
N ILE A 249 6.40 9.62 -27.29
CA ILE A 249 6.33 8.29 -26.66
C ILE A 249 7.63 8.07 -25.90
N ILE A 250 7.50 7.87 -24.57
CA ILE A 250 8.62 7.55 -23.70
C ILE A 250 8.48 6.14 -23.16
N SER A 251 9.63 5.47 -22.95
CA SER A 251 9.64 4.18 -22.27
C SER A 251 9.22 4.34 -20.81
N TYR A 252 8.45 3.39 -20.29
CA TYR A 252 8.11 3.36 -18.86
C TYR A 252 9.29 2.95 -17.99
N LEU A 253 10.17 2.10 -18.53
CA LEU A 253 11.41 1.69 -17.89
C LEU A 253 12.56 2.38 -18.63
N THR A 254 13.19 3.33 -17.99
CA THR A 254 14.56 3.74 -18.32
C THR A 254 15.48 2.71 -17.68
N ALA A 255 16.31 2.09 -18.50
CA ALA A 255 17.38 1.21 -18.03
C ALA A 255 18.37 1.98 -17.17
#